data_cdc834fbabe1a542c42e770c6a1f92c2
#
_entry.id   cdc834fbabe1a542c42e770c6a1f92c2
#
_cell.length_a   1.000
_cell.length_b   1.000
_cell.length_c   1.000
_cell.angle_alpha   90.00
_cell.angle_beta   90.00
_cell.angle_gamma   90.00
#
_symmetry.space_group_name_H-M   'P 1'
#
loop_
_entity.id
_entity.type
_entity.pdbx_description
1 polymer ?
#
loop_
_entity_poly.entity_id
_entity_poly.type
_entity_poly.pdbx_seq_one_letter_code
_entity_poly.pdbx_strand_id
1 'polypeptide(L)'
;MRKVVHKPRTCLGAMVLFAAIVGCAPSKATYQASSELEQYRMATVAVLPFEVLQTPQYLPAALAEVPVPEGARRSDIQFSTPPSGPPREKGATVVVPPQAGDRVTDLVFAKVQDRQGIRWIRPEESAAVARSLTGADRGLTKEKQAWRVASRLGADAALIGRVNVYQERGGSKFGGVPAEVGFEVRLVGPDGVTLWTGNYYERQRPFVEDAWGAVQRGFVFVTADELADYGAELIAKNLPLGSEAR
;
A
#
# COMPACT_ATOMS: atom_id res chain seq x y z
N MET A 1 -21.40 -68.93 33.90
CA MET A 1 -20.31 -67.92 33.80
C MET A 1 -20.63 -67.02 32.58
N ARG A 2 -21.16 -65.82 32.79
CA ARG A 2 -21.48 -64.86 31.71
C ARG A 2 -20.41 -63.77 31.73
N LYS A 3 -19.63 -63.65 30.68
CA LYS A 3 -18.66 -62.56 30.46
C LYS A 3 -19.40 -61.31 30.01
N VAL A 4 -19.31 -60.26 30.81
CA VAL A 4 -19.77 -58.90 30.47
C VAL A 4 -18.66 -58.23 29.66
N VAL A 5 -18.96 -57.92 28.41
CA VAL A 5 -18.05 -57.16 27.52
C VAL A 5 -18.38 -55.66 27.71
N HIS A 6 -17.47 -54.90 28.32
CA HIS A 6 -17.54 -53.46 28.36
C HIS A 6 -17.04 -52.88 27.04
N LYS A 7 -17.94 -52.17 26.29
CA LYS A 7 -17.53 -51.30 25.18
C LYS A 7 -17.08 -49.95 25.72
N PRO A 8 -15.89 -49.46 25.30
CA PRO A 8 -15.52 -48.09 25.60
C PRO A 8 -16.28 -47.16 24.63
N ARG A 9 -17.11 -46.27 25.17
CA ARG A 9 -17.70 -45.14 24.44
C ARG A 9 -16.63 -44.07 24.31
N THR A 10 -16.11 -43.93 23.11
CA THR A 10 -15.16 -42.95 22.63
C THR A 10 -15.65 -41.51 22.82
N CYS A 11 -14.86 -40.74 23.56
CA CYS A 11 -14.88 -39.29 23.58
C CYS A 11 -14.39 -38.74 22.21
N LEU A 12 -15.24 -38.67 21.23
CA LEU A 12 -14.92 -38.11 19.88
C LEU A 12 -15.58 -36.75 19.64
N GLY A 13 -16.01 -36.05 20.69
CA GLY A 13 -16.79 -34.83 20.59
C GLY A 13 -16.06 -33.52 20.86
N ALA A 14 -14.78 -33.53 21.25
CA ALA A 14 -14.09 -32.32 21.75
C ALA A 14 -13.08 -31.69 20.78
N MET A 15 -12.92 -32.18 19.55
CA MET A 15 -11.85 -31.74 18.64
C MET A 15 -12.32 -30.96 17.43
N VAL A 16 -13.58 -30.58 17.31
CA VAL A 16 -14.14 -29.89 16.12
C VAL A 16 -14.38 -28.40 16.33
N LEU A 17 -14.16 -27.83 17.51
CA LEU A 17 -14.51 -26.41 17.80
C LEU A 17 -13.34 -25.44 17.76
N PHE A 18 -12.17 -25.80 17.22
CA PHE A 18 -10.97 -24.92 17.22
C PHE A 18 -10.56 -24.38 15.84
N ALA A 19 -11.37 -24.56 14.80
CA ALA A 19 -10.99 -24.27 13.41
C ALA A 19 -11.64 -23.01 12.79
N ALA A 20 -12.21 -22.08 13.56
CA ALA A 20 -12.97 -20.96 13.00
C ALA A 20 -12.55 -19.57 13.50
N ILE A 21 -11.29 -19.38 13.92
CA ILE A 21 -10.75 -18.04 14.11
C ILE A 21 -9.65 -17.81 13.09
N VAL A 22 -10.00 -17.88 11.81
CA VAL A 22 -9.22 -17.20 10.77
C VAL A 22 -9.59 -15.73 10.88
N GLY A 23 -8.92 -15.01 11.75
CA GLY A 23 -9.04 -13.56 11.85
C GLY A 23 -8.65 -12.99 10.49
N CYS A 24 -9.58 -12.30 9.81
CA CYS A 24 -9.29 -11.50 8.65
C CYS A 24 -8.26 -10.44 9.03
N ALA A 25 -6.98 -10.69 8.80
CA ALA A 25 -5.99 -9.63 8.83
C ALA A 25 -6.42 -8.57 7.78
N PRO A 26 -6.44 -7.28 8.14
CA PRO A 26 -6.80 -6.24 7.17
C PRO A 26 -5.87 -6.34 5.97
N SER A 27 -6.45 -6.37 4.77
CA SER A 27 -5.68 -6.41 3.53
C SER A 27 -4.81 -5.16 3.44
N LYS A 28 -3.51 -5.34 3.26
CA LYS A 28 -2.54 -4.24 3.05
C LYS A 28 -2.67 -3.58 1.69
N ALA A 29 -3.35 -4.26 0.78
CA ALA A 29 -3.61 -3.77 -0.56
C ALA A 29 -5.08 -3.96 -0.94
N THR A 30 -5.62 -2.99 -1.66
CA THR A 30 -6.98 -3.01 -2.20
C THR A 30 -6.94 -2.75 -3.70
N TYR A 31 -7.83 -3.40 -4.43
CA TYR A 31 -7.86 -3.33 -5.88
C TYR A 31 -9.29 -3.10 -6.36
N GLN A 32 -9.42 -2.29 -7.42
CA GLN A 32 -10.69 -2.04 -8.08
C GLN A 32 -10.48 -2.00 -9.59
N ALA A 33 -11.20 -2.84 -10.32
CA ALA A 33 -11.25 -2.81 -11.77
C ALA A 33 -12.58 -2.20 -12.23
N SER A 34 -12.51 -1.40 -13.30
CA SER A 34 -13.70 -0.94 -13.99
C SER A 34 -14.28 -2.09 -14.86
N SER A 35 -15.58 -2.15 -14.98
CA SER A 35 -16.27 -3.06 -15.93
C SER A 35 -15.89 -2.78 -17.40
N GLU A 36 -15.38 -1.60 -17.68
CA GLU A 36 -14.93 -1.24 -19.04
C GLU A 36 -13.59 -1.87 -19.41
N LEU A 37 -12.79 -2.34 -18.43
CA LEU A 37 -11.47 -2.88 -18.68
C LEU A 37 -11.49 -4.02 -19.73
N GLU A 38 -12.49 -4.88 -19.71
CA GLU A 38 -12.62 -6.01 -20.64
C GLU A 38 -12.88 -5.56 -22.09
N GLN A 39 -13.31 -4.32 -22.31
CA GLN A 39 -13.57 -3.77 -23.64
C GLN A 39 -12.28 -3.34 -24.36
N TYR A 40 -11.20 -3.18 -23.62
CA TYR A 40 -9.92 -2.69 -24.14
C TYR A 40 -8.92 -3.83 -24.31
N ARG A 41 -8.35 -3.94 -25.49
CA ARG A 41 -7.18 -4.80 -25.74
C ARG A 41 -5.92 -3.96 -25.57
N MET A 42 -5.15 -4.27 -24.55
CA MET A 42 -3.92 -3.56 -24.23
C MET A 42 -2.72 -4.45 -24.57
N ALA A 43 -1.92 -4.00 -25.51
CA ALA A 43 -0.66 -4.65 -25.90
C ALA A 43 0.56 -3.81 -25.49
N THR A 44 0.38 -2.49 -25.33
CA THR A 44 1.45 -1.58 -24.97
C THR A 44 0.98 -0.62 -23.86
N VAL A 45 1.77 -0.51 -22.80
CA VAL A 45 1.47 0.34 -21.64
C VAL A 45 2.67 1.26 -21.37
N ALA A 46 2.41 2.56 -21.26
CA ALA A 46 3.42 3.54 -20.88
C ALA A 46 3.42 3.70 -19.35
N VAL A 47 4.56 3.47 -18.70
CA VAL A 47 4.71 3.74 -17.28
C VAL A 47 5.22 5.16 -17.08
N LEU A 48 4.45 6.00 -16.38
CA LEU A 48 4.87 7.35 -16.06
C LEU A 48 5.56 7.39 -14.70
N PRO A 49 6.48 8.34 -14.48
CA PRO A 49 7.00 8.59 -13.13
C PRO A 49 5.88 8.90 -12.15
N PHE A 50 5.92 8.28 -10.98
CA PHE A 50 4.91 8.49 -9.95
C PHE A 50 5.11 9.83 -9.25
N GLU A 51 4.01 10.47 -8.95
CA GLU A 51 4.03 11.73 -8.21
C GLU A 51 4.10 11.46 -6.70
N VAL A 52 4.62 12.43 -5.96
CA VAL A 52 4.56 12.40 -4.50
C VAL A 52 3.49 13.36 -4.01
N LEU A 53 2.84 13.01 -2.91
CA LEU A 53 1.90 13.91 -2.24
C LEU A 53 2.69 15.04 -1.61
N GLN A 54 2.50 16.26 -2.12
CA GLN A 54 3.22 17.45 -1.65
C GLN A 54 2.62 18.09 -0.40
N THR A 55 1.37 17.72 -0.06
CA THR A 55 0.73 18.22 1.14
C THR A 55 1.40 17.63 2.38
N PRO A 56 1.88 18.49 3.30
CA PRO A 56 2.45 18.02 4.55
C PRO A 56 1.46 17.13 5.32
N GLN A 57 1.91 15.95 5.74
CA GLN A 57 1.14 15.04 6.56
C GLN A 57 1.42 15.33 8.04
N TYR A 58 0.39 15.51 8.84
CA TYR A 58 0.55 15.53 10.28
C TYR A 58 0.79 14.10 10.74
N LEU A 59 1.96 13.81 11.27
CA LEU A 59 2.09 12.65 12.15
C LEU A 59 1.17 12.93 13.34
N PRO A 60 0.15 12.07 13.62
CA PRO A 60 -0.44 12.11 14.93
C PRO A 60 0.74 11.98 15.88
N ALA A 61 0.96 13.00 16.74
CA ALA A 61 1.91 12.87 17.82
C ALA A 61 1.64 11.49 18.40
N ALA A 62 2.63 10.59 18.32
CA ALA A 62 2.52 9.24 18.89
C ALA A 62 1.82 9.50 20.20
N LEU A 63 0.62 8.92 20.43
CA LEU A 63 -0.24 9.28 21.55
C LEU A 63 0.69 9.50 22.70
N ALA A 64 1.05 10.77 22.92
CA ALA A 64 2.03 11.15 23.91
C ALA A 64 1.45 10.45 25.11
N GLU A 65 2.16 9.47 25.65
CA GLU A 65 1.66 8.66 26.73
C GLU A 65 1.06 9.64 27.69
N VAL A 66 -0.28 9.80 27.61
CA VAL A 66 -0.97 10.60 28.59
C VAL A 66 -0.62 9.86 29.85
N PRO A 67 0.20 10.43 30.75
CA PRO A 67 0.63 9.72 31.93
C PRO A 67 -0.66 9.36 32.66
N VAL A 68 -1.03 8.09 32.57
CA VAL A 68 -2.20 7.57 33.27
C VAL A 68 -1.77 7.52 34.71
N PRO A 69 -2.41 8.30 35.61
CA PRO A 69 -2.08 8.24 37.01
C PRO A 69 -2.15 6.81 37.52
N GLU A 70 -1.16 6.37 38.29
CA GLU A 70 -1.17 5.04 38.89
C GLU A 70 -2.51 4.78 39.56
N GLY A 71 -3.22 3.72 39.11
CA GLY A 71 -4.53 3.32 39.60
C GLY A 71 -5.75 3.77 38.79
N ALA A 72 -5.62 4.62 37.78
CA ALA A 72 -6.72 4.95 36.88
C ALA A 72 -6.91 3.90 35.79
N ARG A 73 -8.15 3.43 35.59
CA ARG A 73 -8.50 2.58 34.46
C ARG A 73 -8.70 3.45 33.22
N ARG A 74 -8.29 2.96 32.04
CA ARG A 74 -8.49 3.67 30.76
C ARG A 74 -9.95 4.06 30.49
N SER A 75 -10.90 3.33 31.05
CA SER A 75 -12.35 3.61 30.99
C SER A 75 -12.76 4.84 31.77
N ASP A 76 -11.95 5.30 32.72
CA ASP A 76 -12.30 6.40 33.64
C ASP A 76 -11.82 7.76 33.12
N ILE A 77 -11.13 7.77 31.97
CA ILE A 77 -10.67 8.99 31.31
C ILE A 77 -11.83 9.55 30.51
N GLN A 78 -12.61 10.45 31.14
CA GLN A 78 -13.55 11.29 30.41
C GLN A 78 -12.75 12.25 29.51
N PHE A 79 -13.04 12.21 28.21
CA PHE A 79 -12.55 13.23 27.27
C PHE A 79 -13.27 14.55 27.57
N SER A 80 -12.86 15.23 28.61
CA SER A 80 -13.24 16.62 28.85
C SER A 80 -12.65 17.47 27.72
N THR A 81 -13.43 18.39 27.19
CA THR A 81 -12.97 19.40 26.24
C THR A 81 -11.61 19.93 26.69
N PRO A 82 -10.58 19.94 25.84
CA PRO A 82 -9.25 20.31 26.28
C PRO A 82 -9.29 21.72 26.88
N PRO A 83 -8.70 21.93 28.06
CA PRO A 83 -8.60 23.26 28.62
C PRO A 83 -7.85 24.14 27.62
N SER A 84 -8.21 25.42 27.55
CA SER A 84 -7.55 26.45 26.76
C SER A 84 -6.12 26.62 27.29
N GLY A 85 -5.24 25.68 26.91
CA GLY A 85 -3.82 25.68 27.23
C GLY A 85 -3.00 26.29 26.10
N PRO A 86 -1.72 26.59 26.34
CA PRO A 86 -0.83 27.11 25.30
C PRO A 86 -0.87 26.21 24.06
N PRO A 87 -0.62 26.76 22.86
CA PRO A 87 -0.73 26.01 21.61
C PRO A 87 0.03 24.70 21.71
N ARG A 88 -0.68 23.59 21.51
CA ARG A 88 -0.05 22.27 21.40
C ARG A 88 1.09 22.40 20.42
N GLU A 89 2.28 21.94 20.82
CA GLU A 89 3.41 21.83 19.90
C GLU A 89 2.90 21.27 18.58
N LYS A 90 3.09 22.01 17.50
CA LYS A 90 2.67 21.59 16.16
C LYS A 90 3.26 20.21 15.92
N GLY A 91 2.43 19.19 15.83
CA GLY A 91 2.88 17.83 15.56
C GLY A 91 3.84 17.87 14.38
N ALA A 92 4.91 17.08 14.44
CA ALA A 92 5.91 17.04 13.40
C ALA A 92 5.22 16.80 12.06
N THR A 93 5.47 17.71 11.11
CA THR A 93 4.91 17.58 9.78
C THR A 93 5.90 16.79 8.94
N VAL A 94 5.46 15.69 8.36
CA VAL A 94 6.27 14.88 7.44
C VAL A 94 5.81 15.15 6.02
N VAL A 95 6.76 15.44 5.15
CA VAL A 95 6.57 15.57 3.71
C VAL A 95 7.13 14.32 3.06
N VAL A 96 6.42 13.77 2.09
CA VAL A 96 6.92 12.63 1.31
C VAL A 96 8.20 13.06 0.58
N PRO A 97 9.33 12.36 0.74
CA PRO A 97 10.55 12.70 0.03
C PRO A 97 10.34 12.70 -1.49
N PRO A 98 10.81 13.71 -2.23
CA PRO A 98 10.63 13.73 -3.70
C PRO A 98 11.12 12.46 -4.40
N GLN A 99 12.20 11.87 -3.91
CA GLN A 99 12.81 10.64 -4.45
C GLN A 99 11.92 9.40 -4.27
N ALA A 100 10.93 9.44 -3.37
CA ALA A 100 10.03 8.32 -3.15
C ALA A 100 9.18 8.02 -4.39
N GLY A 101 8.83 9.03 -5.18
CA GLY A 101 8.13 8.85 -6.44
C GLY A 101 8.92 8.00 -7.42
N ASP A 102 10.14 8.40 -7.71
CA ASP A 102 11.04 7.67 -8.63
C ASP A 102 11.32 6.27 -8.09
N ARG A 103 11.61 6.14 -6.78
CA ARG A 103 11.88 4.86 -6.15
C ARG A 103 10.72 3.86 -6.29
N VAL A 104 9.49 4.27 -5.99
CA VAL A 104 8.32 3.40 -6.14
C VAL A 104 8.02 3.11 -7.61
N THR A 105 8.25 4.07 -8.51
CA THR A 105 8.16 3.85 -9.97
C THR A 105 9.07 2.73 -10.42
N ASP A 106 10.34 2.79 -10.05
CA ASP A 106 11.36 1.79 -10.43
C ASP A 106 10.99 0.40 -9.88
N LEU A 107 10.55 0.32 -8.64
CA LEU A 107 10.12 -0.93 -8.02
C LEU A 107 8.92 -1.53 -8.75
N VAL A 108 7.89 -0.74 -9.03
CA VAL A 108 6.70 -1.22 -9.77
C VAL A 108 7.09 -1.62 -11.19
N PHE A 109 7.90 -0.81 -11.88
CA PHE A 109 8.37 -1.12 -13.24
C PHE A 109 9.16 -2.43 -13.27
N ALA A 110 10.08 -2.64 -12.33
CA ALA A 110 10.85 -3.88 -12.23
C ALA A 110 9.98 -5.14 -12.07
N LYS A 111 8.82 -5.03 -11.40
CA LYS A 111 7.89 -6.16 -11.23
C LYS A 111 6.99 -6.41 -12.45
N VAL A 112 6.76 -5.40 -13.30
CA VAL A 112 5.84 -5.55 -14.44
C VAL A 112 6.56 -5.72 -15.78
N GLN A 113 7.79 -5.23 -15.94
CA GLN A 113 8.49 -5.17 -17.23
C GLN A 113 8.61 -6.51 -17.96
N ASP A 114 8.73 -7.62 -17.22
CA ASP A 114 8.92 -8.96 -17.77
C ASP A 114 7.59 -9.74 -17.95
N ARG A 115 6.43 -9.09 -17.70
CA ARG A 115 5.14 -9.73 -17.89
C ARG A 115 4.86 -9.97 -19.35
N GLN A 116 4.49 -11.21 -19.69
CA GLN A 116 4.24 -11.65 -21.05
C GLN A 116 2.94 -11.06 -21.63
N GLY A 117 2.97 -10.76 -22.92
CA GLY A 117 1.80 -10.25 -23.64
C GLY A 117 1.63 -8.73 -23.60
N ILE A 118 2.47 -8.01 -22.84
CA ILE A 118 2.45 -6.55 -22.75
C ILE A 118 3.84 -6.00 -23.06
N ARG A 119 3.91 -5.00 -23.92
CA ARG A 119 5.10 -4.17 -24.10
C ARG A 119 5.05 -2.99 -23.15
N TRP A 120 5.97 -2.91 -22.23
CA TRP A 120 6.07 -1.83 -21.28
C TRP A 120 7.02 -0.74 -21.79
N ILE A 121 6.54 0.50 -21.90
CA ILE A 121 7.36 1.67 -22.19
C ILE A 121 7.93 2.19 -20.89
N ARG A 122 9.23 2.46 -20.89
CA ARG A 122 9.99 2.84 -19.68
C ARG A 122 9.55 4.18 -19.11
N PRO A 123 9.68 4.37 -17.79
CA PRO A 123 9.36 5.64 -17.15
C PRO A 123 10.14 6.83 -17.71
N GLU A 124 11.41 6.64 -18.10
CA GLU A 124 12.26 7.71 -18.64
C GLU A 124 11.73 8.22 -20.00
N GLU A 125 11.29 7.31 -20.88
CA GLU A 125 10.70 7.65 -22.17
C GLU A 125 9.40 8.42 -21.98
N SER A 126 8.55 7.92 -21.06
CA SER A 126 7.29 8.58 -20.71
C SER A 126 7.53 9.97 -20.10
N ALA A 127 8.53 10.11 -19.23
CA ALA A 127 8.92 11.38 -18.65
C ALA A 127 9.38 12.40 -19.69
N ALA A 128 10.14 11.95 -20.72
CA ALA A 128 10.60 12.82 -21.79
C ALA A 128 9.41 13.41 -22.55
N VAL A 129 8.41 12.58 -22.88
CA VAL A 129 7.18 13.02 -23.54
C VAL A 129 6.33 13.91 -22.64
N ALA A 130 6.21 13.55 -21.36
CA ALA A 130 5.45 14.37 -20.38
C ALA A 130 6.00 15.80 -20.25
N ARG A 131 7.33 15.96 -20.27
CA ARG A 131 7.98 17.29 -20.26
C ARG A 131 7.66 18.11 -21.51
N SER A 132 7.39 17.47 -22.63
CA SER A 132 7.04 18.13 -23.90
C SER A 132 5.57 18.56 -24.00
N LEU A 133 4.73 18.25 -23.00
CA LEU A 133 3.33 18.65 -22.99
C LEU A 133 3.20 20.17 -23.00
N THR A 134 2.27 20.67 -23.82
CA THR A 134 1.99 22.11 -23.98
C THR A 134 1.20 22.67 -22.77
N GLY A 135 1.05 23.99 -22.69
CA GLY A 135 0.25 24.62 -21.65
C GLY A 135 -1.21 24.14 -21.63
N ALA A 136 -1.81 23.90 -22.81
CA ALA A 136 -3.17 23.37 -22.91
C ALA A 136 -3.28 21.93 -22.33
N ASP A 137 -2.30 21.07 -22.62
CA ASP A 137 -2.27 19.72 -22.08
C ASP A 137 -2.04 19.72 -20.55
N ARG A 138 -1.23 20.66 -20.03
CA ARG A 138 -0.96 20.79 -18.58
C ARG A 138 -2.18 21.20 -17.77
N GLY A 139 -3.17 21.85 -18.38
CA GLY A 139 -4.42 22.20 -17.74
C GLY A 139 -5.41 21.03 -17.60
N LEU A 140 -5.12 19.88 -18.18
CA LEU A 140 -5.95 18.67 -18.06
C LEU A 140 -5.78 17.98 -16.71
N THR A 141 -6.72 17.08 -16.37
CA THR A 141 -6.54 16.17 -15.22
C THR A 141 -5.33 15.25 -15.42
N LYS A 142 -4.79 14.70 -14.36
CA LYS A 142 -3.62 13.83 -14.41
C LYS A 142 -3.83 12.61 -15.30
N GLU A 143 -5.03 12.04 -15.26
CA GLU A 143 -5.43 10.90 -16.10
C GLU A 143 -5.41 11.29 -17.58
N LYS A 144 -5.98 12.45 -17.92
CA LYS A 144 -5.96 12.95 -19.30
C LYS A 144 -4.54 13.31 -19.76
N GLN A 145 -3.71 13.87 -18.88
CA GLN A 145 -2.30 14.11 -19.20
C GLN A 145 -1.57 12.78 -19.46
N ALA A 146 -1.79 11.79 -18.62
CA ALA A 146 -1.20 10.46 -18.78
C ALA A 146 -1.62 9.81 -20.10
N TRP A 147 -2.89 9.88 -20.44
CA TRP A 147 -3.38 9.42 -21.74
C TRP A 147 -2.72 10.16 -22.90
N ARG A 148 -2.54 11.50 -22.80
CA ARG A 148 -1.81 12.26 -23.82
C ARG A 148 -0.38 11.77 -24.02
N VAL A 149 0.32 11.44 -22.96
CA VAL A 149 1.67 10.84 -23.00
C VAL A 149 1.61 9.48 -23.68
N ALA A 150 0.73 8.58 -23.22
CA ALA A 150 0.57 7.25 -23.80
C ALA A 150 0.25 7.29 -25.30
N SER A 151 -0.69 8.13 -25.68
CA SER A 151 -1.09 8.32 -27.09
C SER A 151 0.07 8.80 -27.97
N ARG A 152 0.91 9.73 -27.48
CA ARG A 152 2.10 10.20 -28.22
C ARG A 152 3.19 9.11 -28.35
N LEU A 153 3.21 8.17 -27.43
CA LEU A 153 4.13 7.02 -27.45
C LEU A 153 3.57 5.81 -28.22
N GLY A 154 2.33 5.91 -28.73
CA GLY A 154 1.65 4.80 -29.38
C GLY A 154 1.31 3.67 -28.41
N ALA A 155 1.08 3.99 -27.16
CA ALA A 155 0.64 3.05 -26.14
C ALA A 155 -0.89 3.04 -26.02
N ASP A 156 -1.43 1.88 -25.63
CA ASP A 156 -2.87 1.65 -25.47
C ASP A 156 -3.38 2.16 -24.12
N ALA A 157 -2.49 2.28 -23.14
CA ALA A 157 -2.80 2.76 -21.80
C ALA A 157 -1.57 3.39 -21.13
N ALA A 158 -1.82 4.09 -20.02
CA ALA A 158 -0.79 4.61 -19.13
C ALA A 158 -0.92 3.99 -17.73
N LEU A 159 0.22 3.64 -17.11
CA LEU A 159 0.30 3.33 -15.71
C LEU A 159 0.85 4.55 -14.97
N ILE A 160 0.06 5.11 -14.07
CA ILE A 160 0.43 6.26 -13.25
C ILE A 160 0.36 5.89 -11.78
N GLY A 161 1.06 6.63 -10.94
CA GLY A 161 0.99 6.40 -9.50
C GLY A 161 1.20 7.67 -8.69
N ARG A 162 0.87 7.57 -7.41
CA ARG A 162 1.10 8.60 -6.41
C ARG A 162 1.52 7.99 -5.09
N VAL A 163 2.64 8.44 -4.57
CA VAL A 163 3.12 8.09 -3.24
C VAL A 163 2.52 9.05 -2.24
N ASN A 164 1.72 8.50 -1.32
CA ASN A 164 0.99 9.27 -0.32
C ASN A 164 1.76 9.35 1.00
N VAL A 165 2.50 8.29 1.34
CA VAL A 165 3.33 8.19 2.55
C VAL A 165 4.59 7.42 2.19
N TYR A 166 5.74 7.90 2.65
CA TYR A 166 7.01 7.21 2.56
C TYR A 166 7.89 7.67 3.71
N GLN A 167 7.85 6.94 4.79
CA GLN A 167 8.55 7.27 6.01
C GLN A 167 9.51 6.15 6.38
N GLU A 168 10.80 6.51 6.46
CA GLU A 168 11.80 5.60 7.01
C GLU A 168 11.57 5.41 8.50
N ARG A 169 11.98 4.24 8.98
CA ARG A 169 11.98 4.00 10.40
C ARG A 169 12.99 4.92 11.10
N GLY A 170 12.60 5.46 12.24
CA GLY A 170 13.47 6.22 13.12
C GLY A 170 13.83 5.42 14.37
N GLY A 171 15.07 5.57 14.87
CA GLY A 171 15.48 4.93 16.12
C GLY A 171 16.14 3.54 15.96
N SER A 172 16.14 2.74 17.05
CA SER A 172 16.82 1.44 17.07
C SER A 172 16.01 0.35 16.36
N LYS A 173 16.66 -0.80 16.07
CA LYS A 173 15.98 -1.98 15.47
C LYS A 173 14.89 -2.57 16.37
N PHE A 174 14.86 -2.25 17.66
CA PHE A 174 13.94 -2.81 18.65
C PHE A 174 12.94 -1.80 19.20
N GLY A 175 13.01 -0.52 18.76
CA GLY A 175 12.08 0.52 19.19
C GLY A 175 12.32 1.81 18.42
N GLY A 176 11.27 2.63 18.28
CA GLY A 176 11.30 3.88 17.54
C GLY A 176 10.08 4.09 16.67
N VAL A 177 10.17 5.03 15.75
CA VAL A 177 9.11 5.26 14.76
C VAL A 177 9.18 4.17 13.69
N PRO A 178 8.10 3.41 13.46
CA PRO A 178 8.08 2.37 12.43
C PRO A 178 8.13 2.96 11.03
N ALA A 179 8.62 2.17 10.07
CA ALA A 179 8.50 2.50 8.65
C ALA A 179 7.03 2.50 8.23
N GLU A 180 6.69 3.40 7.31
CA GLU A 180 5.34 3.55 6.79
C GLU A 180 5.39 3.89 5.30
N VAL A 181 4.68 3.11 4.48
CA VAL A 181 4.60 3.31 3.03
C VAL A 181 3.16 3.19 2.57
N GLY A 182 2.74 4.15 1.75
CA GLY A 182 1.43 4.12 1.10
C GLY A 182 1.50 4.75 -0.28
N PHE A 183 1.00 4.03 -1.29
CA PHE A 183 0.94 4.53 -2.65
C PHE A 183 -0.26 3.95 -3.40
N GLU A 184 -0.68 4.67 -4.41
CA GLU A 184 -1.74 4.31 -5.33
C GLU A 184 -1.16 4.16 -6.73
N VAL A 185 -1.62 3.15 -7.46
CA VAL A 185 -1.30 2.93 -8.87
C VAL A 185 -2.59 2.83 -9.66
N ARG A 186 -2.68 3.53 -10.78
CA ARG A 186 -3.85 3.52 -11.67
C ARG A 186 -3.45 3.17 -13.09
N LEU A 187 -4.24 2.31 -13.70
CA LEU A 187 -4.20 2.05 -15.14
C LEU A 187 -5.21 2.98 -15.81
N VAL A 188 -4.72 3.81 -16.70
CA VAL A 188 -5.51 4.82 -17.40
C VAL A 188 -5.57 4.46 -18.87
N GLY A 189 -6.78 4.30 -19.39
CA GLY A 189 -7.07 4.02 -20.78
C GLY A 189 -7.34 5.27 -21.61
N PRO A 190 -7.94 5.10 -22.78
CA PRO A 190 -8.30 6.18 -23.68
C PRO A 190 -9.11 7.29 -22.97
N ASP A 191 -8.91 8.51 -23.41
CA ASP A 191 -9.58 9.72 -22.89
C ASP A 191 -9.40 9.99 -21.37
N GLY A 192 -8.47 9.28 -20.73
CA GLY A 192 -8.18 9.43 -19.31
C GLY A 192 -9.13 8.65 -18.40
N VAL A 193 -9.80 7.62 -18.93
CA VAL A 193 -10.66 6.74 -18.12
C VAL A 193 -9.79 5.85 -17.23
N THR A 194 -10.06 5.84 -15.93
CA THR A 194 -9.38 4.93 -15.01
C THR A 194 -9.99 3.54 -15.12
N LEU A 195 -9.21 2.58 -15.58
CA LEU A 195 -9.63 1.20 -15.83
C LEU A 195 -9.34 0.28 -14.67
N TRP A 196 -8.32 0.59 -13.88
CA TRP A 196 -7.97 -0.16 -12.68
C TRP A 196 -7.23 0.73 -11.69
N THR A 197 -7.44 0.46 -10.42
CA THR A 197 -6.75 1.12 -9.31
C THR A 197 -6.30 0.07 -8.32
N GLY A 198 -5.05 0.17 -7.91
CA GLY A 198 -4.48 -0.59 -6.80
C GLY A 198 -3.93 0.37 -5.76
N ASN A 199 -4.28 0.15 -4.50
CA ASN A 199 -3.76 0.91 -3.38
C ASN A 199 -3.00 -0.02 -2.46
N TYR A 200 -1.86 0.40 -2.02
CA TYR A 200 -1.06 -0.24 -0.99
C TYR A 200 -0.85 0.72 0.17
N TYR A 201 -1.02 0.22 1.38
CA TYR A 201 -0.67 0.92 2.60
C TYR A 201 -0.24 -0.06 3.67
N GLU A 202 0.94 0.16 4.20
CA GLU A 202 1.45 -0.58 5.35
C GLU A 202 2.22 0.35 6.28
N ARG A 203 1.85 0.28 7.55
CA ARG A 203 2.63 0.80 8.67
C ARG A 203 3.07 -0.37 9.51
N GLN A 204 4.36 -0.49 9.69
CA GLN A 204 4.90 -1.54 10.51
C GLN A 204 4.45 -1.36 11.98
N ARG A 205 3.91 -2.41 12.58
CA ARG A 205 3.51 -2.38 13.99
C ARG A 205 4.66 -2.82 14.88
N PRO A 206 4.77 -2.25 16.09
CA PRO A 206 5.71 -2.75 17.09
C PRO A 206 5.47 -4.23 17.38
N PHE A 207 6.53 -4.96 17.72
CA PHE A 207 6.50 -6.40 18.01
C PHE A 207 5.39 -6.81 19.00
N VAL A 208 5.15 -5.98 20.02
CA VAL A 208 4.13 -6.24 21.07
C VAL A 208 2.72 -6.30 20.51
N GLU A 209 2.46 -5.67 19.36
CA GLU A 209 1.12 -5.58 18.74
C GLU A 209 0.92 -6.56 17.58
N ASP A 210 2.01 -7.05 16.97
CA ASP A 210 1.96 -7.98 15.82
C ASP A 210 3.04 -9.06 15.96
N ALA A 211 2.91 -9.89 16.99
CA ALA A 211 3.84 -11.00 17.24
C ALA A 211 3.86 -12.01 16.09
N TRP A 212 2.72 -12.24 15.41
CA TRP A 212 2.63 -13.18 14.30
C TRP A 212 3.29 -12.65 13.03
N GLY A 213 3.06 -11.40 12.68
CA GLY A 213 3.73 -10.76 11.56
C GLY A 213 5.24 -10.62 11.80
N ALA A 214 5.65 -10.39 13.04
CA ALA A 214 7.06 -10.35 13.43
C ALA A 214 7.75 -11.72 13.25
N VAL A 215 7.07 -12.83 13.58
CA VAL A 215 7.58 -14.18 13.35
C VAL A 215 7.78 -14.44 11.85
N GLN A 216 6.83 -14.07 11.01
CA GLN A 216 6.94 -14.25 9.56
C GLN A 216 8.07 -13.42 8.94
N ARG A 217 8.38 -12.24 9.49
CA ARG A 217 9.44 -11.33 9.02
C ARG A 217 10.80 -11.54 9.71
N GLY A 218 10.93 -12.58 10.53
CA GLY A 218 12.19 -12.88 11.22
C GLY A 218 12.58 -11.89 12.31
N PHE A 219 11.61 -11.27 13.00
CA PHE A 219 11.80 -10.32 14.11
C PHE A 219 12.55 -9.03 13.75
N VAL A 220 12.68 -8.68 12.48
CA VAL A 220 13.39 -7.48 12.03
C VAL A 220 12.39 -6.42 11.55
N PHE A 221 12.58 -5.19 12.01
CA PHE A 221 11.89 -4.05 11.41
C PHE A 221 12.44 -3.83 10.00
N VAL A 222 11.56 -3.87 9.01
CA VAL A 222 11.90 -3.61 7.62
C VAL A 222 12.03 -2.10 7.35
N THR A 223 12.75 -1.75 6.30
CA THR A 223 12.91 -0.38 5.81
C THR A 223 11.68 0.05 5.01
N ALA A 224 11.56 1.35 4.71
CA ALA A 224 10.53 1.83 3.80
C ALA A 224 10.71 1.26 2.39
N ASP A 225 11.94 1.09 1.94
CA ASP A 225 12.25 0.45 0.65
C ASP A 225 11.75 -1.00 0.58
N GLU A 226 11.93 -1.79 1.63
CA GLU A 226 11.44 -3.18 1.68
C GLU A 226 9.91 -3.24 1.72
N LEU A 227 9.25 -2.31 2.41
CA LEU A 227 7.79 -2.19 2.36
C LEU A 227 7.31 -1.78 0.97
N ALA A 228 7.99 -0.84 0.33
CA ALA A 228 7.67 -0.40 -1.02
C ALA A 228 7.84 -1.52 -2.06
N ASP A 229 8.92 -2.32 -1.96
CA ASP A 229 9.14 -3.49 -2.84
C ASP A 229 8.05 -4.53 -2.67
N TYR A 230 7.69 -4.86 -1.43
CA TYR A 230 6.58 -5.76 -1.14
C TYR A 230 5.24 -5.22 -1.68
N GLY A 231 4.97 -3.92 -1.49
CA GLY A 231 3.79 -3.27 -2.05
C GLY A 231 3.77 -3.29 -3.57
N ALA A 232 4.91 -3.03 -4.22
CA ALA A 232 5.06 -3.11 -5.67
C ALA A 232 4.78 -4.52 -6.22
N GLU A 233 5.24 -5.55 -5.51
CA GLU A 233 4.94 -6.95 -5.85
C GLU A 233 3.44 -7.26 -5.76
N LEU A 234 2.79 -6.84 -4.67
CA LEU A 234 1.34 -7.01 -4.52
C LEU A 234 0.55 -6.29 -5.62
N ILE A 235 0.94 -5.06 -5.95
CA ILE A 235 0.32 -4.28 -7.02
C ILE A 235 0.52 -4.97 -8.37
N ALA A 236 1.75 -5.37 -8.70
CA ALA A 236 2.04 -6.05 -9.96
C ALA A 236 1.28 -7.37 -10.09
N LYS A 237 1.25 -8.19 -9.04
CA LYS A 237 0.54 -9.48 -9.03
C LYS A 237 -0.96 -9.35 -9.32
N ASN A 238 -1.58 -8.27 -8.86
CA ASN A 238 -3.02 -8.04 -9.02
C ASN A 238 -3.38 -7.08 -10.17
N LEU A 239 -2.37 -6.62 -10.92
CA LEU A 239 -2.61 -5.84 -12.13
C LEU A 239 -3.19 -6.76 -13.22
N PRO A 240 -4.39 -6.47 -13.75
CA PRO A 240 -5.10 -7.39 -14.66
C PRO A 240 -4.58 -7.29 -16.11
N LEU A 241 -3.26 -7.24 -16.30
CA LEU A 241 -2.59 -7.13 -17.58
C LEU A 241 -1.43 -8.12 -17.69
N GLY A 242 -1.36 -8.81 -18.84
CA GLY A 242 -0.30 -9.78 -19.09
C GLY A 242 -0.34 -10.97 -18.14
N SER A 243 0.61 -11.88 -18.30
CA SER A 243 0.82 -13.03 -17.40
C SER A 243 2.22 -12.95 -16.79
N GLU A 244 2.39 -13.50 -15.59
CA GLU A 244 3.73 -13.65 -15.02
C GLU A 244 4.59 -14.53 -15.92
N ALA A 245 5.85 -14.16 -16.10
CA ALA A 245 6.83 -15.02 -16.75
C ALA A 245 6.99 -16.29 -15.89
N ARG A 246 6.81 -17.47 -16.51
CA ARG A 246 6.99 -18.78 -15.87
C ARG A 246 8.45 -19.11 -15.72
#